data_4374c7e8364de48ddaf1245a5d22aa79
#
_entry.id   4374c7e8364de48ddaf1245a5d22aa79
#
_cell.length_a   1.000
_cell.length_b   1.000
_cell.length_c   1.000
_cell.angle_alpha   90.00
_cell.angle_beta   90.00
_cell.angle_gamma   90.00
#
_symmetry.space_group_name_H-M   'P 1'
#
loop_
_entity.id
_entity.type
_entity.pdbx_description
1 polymer ?
#
loop_
_entity_poly.entity_id
_entity_poly.type
_entity_poly.pdbx_seq_one_letter_code
_entity_poly.pdbx_strand_id
1 'polypeptide(L)'
;MRDSAVSVVGSSLSGRGIHLVVTGGIAAVETVRLARELRRHGATITVTMTDEAKKIITPLAVGWATGTRVNVGWSSDLPGLEVPDLVLVAPATRNTLSKISSGVMDDPAMMAVAAASGAGRPILLVPSMHDDLFDDPVTQDLLATMREKGHHVLTSPSEEGRRKQPAPEVIVRRTCALVNGGRPGSSRVAVFYGGTSSNIDPVRVISNTSSGRTGFLVADHLERMGHDVTTVVGTTTGPLAHRGISARSPADMVDAASTILADGEPDVWVLAAAVLDFEPTDMSAEKISSKSTDLKVDLRPAPRLIDHIREISPGTKIISFKLETGISQDELLDRARSHTKRTGSDAVIANLLRGLEGDGPRGFMVHGETIETLESEQELCSGIESLISSWGS
;
A
#
# COMPACT_ATOMS: atom_id res chain seq x y z
N MET A 1 -7.12 21.54 -24.66
CA MET A 1 -5.93 21.72 -23.80
C MET A 1 -5.78 20.43 -22.98
N ARG A 2 -4.59 19.83 -22.96
CA ARG A 2 -4.33 18.53 -22.29
C ARG A 2 -3.12 18.68 -21.39
N ASP A 3 -3.18 18.14 -20.16
CA ASP A 3 -2.01 18.08 -19.30
C ASP A 3 -1.01 17.04 -19.85
N SER A 4 0.05 17.52 -20.48
CA SER A 4 1.13 16.70 -21.05
C SER A 4 2.28 16.46 -20.05
N ALA A 5 2.24 17.09 -18.87
CA ALA A 5 3.35 17.10 -17.92
C ALA A 5 3.15 16.12 -16.73
N VAL A 6 2.44 15.02 -16.95
CA VAL A 6 2.32 13.99 -15.91
C VAL A 6 3.53 13.05 -16.01
N SER A 7 4.41 13.12 -15.01
CA SER A 7 5.53 12.18 -14.89
C SER A 7 5.02 10.82 -14.40
N VAL A 8 5.36 9.75 -15.11
CA VAL A 8 5.06 8.38 -14.70
C VAL A 8 5.91 8.02 -13.47
N VAL A 9 5.30 7.51 -12.43
CA VAL A 9 5.95 7.06 -11.19
C VAL A 9 5.80 5.55 -10.96
N GLY A 10 4.99 4.89 -11.80
CA GLY A 10 4.77 3.45 -11.74
C GLY A 10 3.95 2.96 -12.93
N SER A 11 3.92 1.65 -13.13
CA SER A 11 3.23 0.98 -14.25
C SER A 11 2.03 0.13 -13.81
N SER A 12 1.62 0.24 -12.55
CA SER A 12 0.60 -0.64 -11.96
C SER A 12 -0.79 -0.57 -12.62
N LEU A 13 -1.07 0.49 -13.38
CA LEU A 13 -2.29 0.64 -14.19
C LEU A 13 -1.99 0.74 -15.70
N SER A 14 -0.79 0.36 -16.15
CA SER A 14 -0.46 0.36 -17.58
C SER A 14 -1.33 -0.63 -18.34
N GLY A 15 -1.95 -0.14 -19.43
CA GLY A 15 -2.90 -0.94 -20.22
C GLY A 15 -4.27 -1.14 -19.57
N ARG A 16 -4.55 -0.49 -18.42
CA ARG A 16 -5.83 -0.57 -17.72
C ARG A 16 -6.70 0.64 -17.99
N GLY A 17 -7.99 0.36 -18.26
CA GLY A 17 -9.03 1.37 -18.45
C GLY A 17 -9.80 1.64 -17.15
N ILE A 18 -9.73 2.85 -16.63
CA ILE A 18 -10.49 3.28 -15.45
C ILE A 18 -11.58 4.25 -15.88
N HIS A 19 -12.84 3.92 -15.58
CA HIS A 19 -13.95 4.83 -15.78
C HIS A 19 -14.20 5.64 -14.50
N LEU A 20 -13.86 6.92 -14.53
CA LEU A 20 -14.04 7.83 -13.41
C LEU A 20 -15.44 8.48 -13.46
N VAL A 21 -16.26 8.22 -12.47
CA VAL A 21 -17.56 8.86 -12.28
C VAL A 21 -17.42 9.93 -11.20
N VAL A 22 -17.67 11.19 -11.59
CA VAL A 22 -17.60 12.36 -10.69
C VAL A 22 -19.00 12.83 -10.34
N THR A 23 -19.37 12.78 -9.05
CA THR A 23 -20.70 13.18 -8.59
C THR A 23 -20.67 14.47 -7.78
N GLY A 24 -21.85 15.06 -7.48
CA GLY A 24 -22.04 16.39 -6.94
C GLY A 24 -21.72 16.54 -5.44
N GLY A 25 -20.62 15.96 -4.96
CA GLY A 25 -20.08 16.21 -3.63
C GLY A 25 -18.96 17.26 -3.67
N ILE A 26 -18.78 18.04 -2.60
CA ILE A 26 -17.72 19.08 -2.55
C ILE A 26 -16.33 18.51 -2.81
N ALA A 27 -16.08 17.25 -2.46
CA ALA A 27 -14.82 16.57 -2.75
C ALA A 27 -14.54 16.38 -4.27
N ALA A 28 -15.49 16.72 -5.16
CA ALA A 28 -15.24 16.76 -6.60
C ALA A 28 -14.10 17.74 -6.98
N VAL A 29 -13.78 18.72 -6.14
CA VAL A 29 -12.62 19.62 -6.33
C VAL A 29 -11.28 18.84 -6.36
N GLU A 30 -11.20 17.67 -5.73
CA GLU A 30 -10.01 16.81 -5.70
C GLU A 30 -9.85 15.96 -6.99
N THR A 31 -10.82 15.96 -7.90
CA THR A 31 -10.80 15.16 -9.13
C THR A 31 -9.56 15.39 -9.98
N VAL A 32 -9.07 16.64 -10.03
CA VAL A 32 -7.86 16.99 -10.81
C VAL A 32 -6.63 16.24 -10.27
N ARG A 33 -6.46 16.24 -8.95
CA ARG A 33 -5.34 15.53 -8.29
C ARG A 33 -5.47 14.03 -8.46
N LEU A 34 -6.66 13.49 -8.25
CA LEU A 34 -6.95 12.05 -8.39
C LEU A 34 -6.70 11.57 -9.83
N ALA A 35 -7.19 12.29 -10.84
CA ALA A 35 -6.98 11.93 -12.24
C ALA A 35 -5.49 11.95 -12.63
N ARG A 36 -4.74 12.95 -12.14
CA ARG A 36 -3.29 13.01 -12.36
C ARG A 36 -2.57 11.83 -11.70
N GLU A 37 -2.96 11.47 -10.48
CA GLU A 37 -2.35 10.35 -9.77
C GLU A 37 -2.64 9.00 -10.47
N LEU A 38 -3.87 8.77 -10.95
CA LEU A 38 -4.19 7.60 -11.78
C LEU A 38 -3.29 7.52 -13.03
N ARG A 39 -3.09 8.66 -13.73
CA ARG A 39 -2.23 8.74 -14.91
C ARG A 39 -0.75 8.54 -14.59
N ARG A 40 -0.29 8.95 -13.42
CA ARG A 40 1.10 8.70 -12.95
C ARG A 40 1.39 7.21 -12.81
N HIS A 41 0.37 6.39 -12.60
CA HIS A 41 0.45 4.93 -12.57
C HIS A 41 0.09 4.24 -13.90
N GLY A 42 -0.07 5.02 -14.98
CA GLY A 42 -0.25 4.49 -16.34
C GLY A 42 -1.71 4.24 -16.76
N ALA A 43 -2.71 4.66 -15.95
CA ALA A 43 -4.12 4.46 -16.29
C ALA A 43 -4.55 5.20 -17.56
N THR A 44 -5.36 4.54 -18.38
CA THR A 44 -6.21 5.19 -19.38
C THR A 44 -7.55 5.53 -18.71
N ILE A 45 -7.93 6.81 -18.74
CA ILE A 45 -9.12 7.29 -18.02
C ILE A 45 -10.21 7.69 -19.01
N THR A 46 -11.42 7.13 -18.84
CA THR A 46 -12.65 7.70 -19.36
C THR A 46 -13.39 8.37 -18.20
N VAL A 47 -14.19 9.41 -18.46
CA VAL A 47 -14.81 10.16 -17.36
C VAL A 47 -16.24 10.59 -17.69
N THR A 48 -17.13 10.41 -16.72
CA THR A 48 -18.51 10.90 -16.74
C THR A 48 -18.76 11.77 -15.51
N MET A 49 -19.37 12.94 -15.72
CA MET A 49 -19.77 13.86 -14.64
C MET A 49 -21.28 13.98 -14.59
N THR A 50 -21.84 13.94 -13.37
CA THR A 50 -23.24 14.28 -13.16
C THR A 50 -23.47 15.79 -13.30
N ASP A 51 -24.71 16.21 -13.54
CA ASP A 51 -25.07 17.64 -13.62
C ASP A 51 -24.74 18.41 -12.34
N GLU A 52 -24.88 17.76 -11.18
CA GLU A 52 -24.52 18.37 -9.89
C GLU A 52 -23.00 18.52 -9.73
N ALA A 53 -22.20 17.62 -10.29
CA ALA A 53 -20.74 17.78 -10.26
C ALA A 53 -20.25 19.00 -11.03
N LYS A 54 -20.93 19.36 -12.14
CA LYS A 54 -20.58 20.54 -12.94
C LYS A 54 -20.76 21.86 -12.18
N LYS A 55 -21.56 21.87 -11.12
CA LYS A 55 -21.73 23.06 -10.24
C LYS A 55 -20.53 23.27 -9.32
N ILE A 56 -19.69 22.24 -9.13
CA ILE A 56 -18.55 22.26 -8.21
C ILE A 56 -17.22 22.39 -8.96
N ILE A 57 -17.05 21.58 -10.01
CA ILE A 57 -15.85 21.57 -10.86
C ILE A 57 -16.25 21.56 -12.33
N THR A 58 -15.51 22.31 -13.16
CA THR A 58 -15.86 22.40 -14.59
C THR A 58 -15.42 21.16 -15.37
N PRO A 59 -16.18 20.73 -16.40
CA PRO A 59 -15.75 19.69 -17.32
C PRO A 59 -14.40 20.01 -17.99
N LEU A 60 -14.10 21.28 -18.19
CA LEU A 60 -12.80 21.74 -18.75
C LEU A 60 -11.63 21.32 -17.83
N ALA A 61 -11.74 21.57 -16.52
CA ALA A 61 -10.69 21.22 -15.56
C ALA A 61 -10.48 19.70 -15.48
N VAL A 62 -11.58 18.94 -15.46
CA VAL A 62 -11.55 17.48 -15.41
C VAL A 62 -10.97 16.90 -16.70
N GLY A 63 -11.41 17.38 -17.87
CA GLY A 63 -10.91 16.98 -19.18
C GLY A 63 -9.41 17.27 -19.37
N TRP A 64 -8.96 18.43 -18.83
CA TRP A 64 -7.53 18.75 -18.81
C TRP A 64 -6.73 17.72 -18.00
N ALA A 65 -7.19 17.39 -16.79
CA ALA A 65 -6.50 16.48 -15.88
C ALA A 65 -6.50 15.02 -16.36
N THR A 66 -7.62 14.55 -16.90
CA THR A 66 -7.75 13.17 -17.44
C THR A 66 -7.08 13.03 -18.81
N GLY A 67 -6.96 14.10 -19.56
CA GLY A 67 -6.48 14.10 -20.95
C GLY A 67 -7.50 13.57 -21.96
N THR A 68 -8.77 13.41 -21.56
CA THR A 68 -9.86 12.86 -22.38
C THR A 68 -11.08 13.78 -22.39
N ARG A 69 -12.00 13.55 -23.33
CA ARG A 69 -13.29 14.23 -23.36
C ARG A 69 -14.13 13.80 -22.16
N VAL A 70 -14.74 14.77 -21.49
CA VAL A 70 -15.66 14.53 -20.37
C VAL A 70 -17.06 14.30 -20.90
N ASN A 71 -17.68 13.20 -20.50
CA ASN A 71 -19.07 12.94 -20.76
C ASN A 71 -19.94 13.65 -19.70
N VAL A 72 -20.87 14.50 -20.14
CA VAL A 72 -21.72 15.35 -19.28
C VAL A 72 -23.21 15.25 -19.59
N GLY A 73 -23.66 14.14 -20.09
CA GLY A 73 -25.06 13.92 -20.45
C GLY A 73 -25.19 12.85 -21.53
N TRP A 74 -26.41 12.59 -21.94
CA TRP A 74 -26.66 11.63 -23.01
C TRP A 74 -26.11 12.18 -24.33
N SER A 75 -25.33 11.38 -25.04
CA SER A 75 -24.80 11.67 -26.38
C SER A 75 -24.79 10.42 -27.23
N SER A 76 -24.73 10.58 -28.55
CA SER A 76 -24.58 9.44 -29.49
C SER A 76 -23.27 8.69 -29.33
N ASP A 77 -22.25 9.38 -28.82
CA ASP A 77 -20.90 8.85 -28.57
C ASP A 77 -20.72 8.61 -27.07
N LEU A 78 -21.58 7.80 -26.44
CA LEU A 78 -21.40 7.45 -25.04
C LEU A 78 -20.13 6.60 -24.88
N PRO A 79 -19.01 7.18 -24.36
CA PRO A 79 -17.88 6.39 -23.94
C PRO A 79 -18.33 5.62 -22.67
N GLY A 80 -18.55 4.34 -22.78
CA GLY A 80 -19.05 3.57 -21.63
C GLY A 80 -19.71 2.26 -22.02
N LEU A 81 -19.84 2.01 -23.32
CA LEU A 81 -20.13 0.67 -23.84
C LEU A 81 -18.84 -0.17 -23.94
N GLU A 82 -17.65 0.44 -23.96
CA GLU A 82 -16.40 -0.26 -23.69
C GLU A 82 -16.31 -0.49 -22.18
N VAL A 83 -16.44 -1.74 -21.79
CA VAL A 83 -16.42 -2.13 -20.36
C VAL A 83 -15.05 -1.86 -19.79
N PRO A 84 -14.89 -0.91 -18.85
CA PRO A 84 -13.60 -0.60 -18.25
C PRO A 84 -13.09 -1.75 -17.38
N ASP A 85 -11.81 -1.74 -17.01
CA ASP A 85 -11.29 -2.69 -16.02
C ASP A 85 -11.86 -2.40 -14.62
N LEU A 86 -12.21 -1.13 -14.33
CA LEU A 86 -12.84 -0.72 -13.07
C LEU A 86 -13.64 0.57 -13.25
N VAL A 87 -14.78 0.68 -12.56
CA VAL A 87 -15.48 1.95 -12.37
C VAL A 87 -15.14 2.52 -11.00
N LEU A 88 -14.61 3.75 -11.00
CA LEU A 88 -14.29 4.52 -9.79
C LEU A 88 -15.29 5.67 -9.61
N VAL A 89 -16.13 5.61 -8.59
CA VAL A 89 -17.07 6.68 -8.23
C VAL A 89 -16.46 7.54 -7.13
N ALA A 90 -15.87 8.66 -7.48
CA ALA A 90 -15.14 9.53 -6.55
C ALA A 90 -15.36 11.04 -6.88
N PRO A 91 -16.07 11.77 -6.00
CA PRO A 91 -16.74 11.31 -4.79
C PRO A 91 -18.03 10.53 -5.09
N ALA A 92 -18.47 9.67 -4.17
CA ALA A 92 -19.79 9.05 -4.19
C ALA A 92 -20.71 9.76 -3.17
N THR A 93 -21.74 10.47 -3.65
CA THR A 93 -22.71 11.11 -2.76
C THR A 93 -23.74 10.09 -2.27
N ARG A 94 -24.44 10.39 -1.16
CA ARG A 94 -25.55 9.56 -0.68
C ARG A 94 -26.62 9.34 -1.75
N ASN A 95 -26.96 10.38 -2.51
CA ASN A 95 -27.92 10.26 -3.63
C ASN A 95 -27.44 9.24 -4.68
N THR A 96 -26.15 9.25 -5.02
CA THR A 96 -25.56 8.29 -5.95
C THR A 96 -25.62 6.87 -5.40
N LEU A 97 -25.30 6.67 -4.11
CA LEU A 97 -25.41 5.36 -3.46
C LEU A 97 -26.86 4.85 -3.48
N SER A 98 -27.84 5.73 -3.21
CA SER A 98 -29.27 5.38 -3.28
C SER A 98 -29.69 4.97 -4.68
N LYS A 99 -29.29 5.70 -5.72
CA LYS A 99 -29.56 5.35 -7.12
C LYS A 99 -28.96 4.00 -7.51
N ILE A 100 -27.71 3.74 -7.18
CA ILE A 100 -27.03 2.45 -7.44
C ILE A 100 -27.76 1.32 -6.72
N SER A 101 -28.14 1.52 -5.44
CA SER A 101 -28.88 0.52 -4.66
C SER A 101 -30.22 0.16 -5.28
N SER A 102 -30.95 1.16 -5.77
CA SER A 102 -32.31 1.01 -6.33
C SER A 102 -32.31 0.72 -7.83
N GLY A 103 -31.14 0.68 -8.50
CA GLY A 103 -31.05 0.44 -9.94
C GLY A 103 -31.57 1.59 -10.82
N VAL A 104 -31.59 2.82 -10.31
CA VAL A 104 -32.02 4.00 -11.07
C VAL A 104 -30.93 4.39 -12.08
N MET A 105 -31.33 4.48 -13.36
CA MET A 105 -30.44 4.83 -14.49
C MET A 105 -30.97 6.08 -15.22
N ASP A 106 -31.02 7.19 -14.51
CA ASP A 106 -31.54 8.46 -15.01
C ASP A 106 -30.47 9.37 -15.64
N ASP A 107 -29.21 8.96 -15.56
CA ASP A 107 -28.08 9.66 -16.17
C ASP A 107 -26.98 8.68 -16.66
N PRO A 108 -26.05 9.11 -17.54
CA PRO A 108 -25.00 8.26 -18.08
C PRO A 108 -24.03 7.71 -17.03
N ALA A 109 -23.86 8.39 -15.89
CA ALA A 109 -23.00 7.92 -14.80
C ALA A 109 -23.59 6.65 -14.15
N MET A 110 -24.89 6.64 -13.90
CA MET A 110 -25.59 5.48 -13.35
C MET A 110 -25.61 4.32 -14.36
N MET A 111 -25.78 4.62 -15.66
CA MET A 111 -25.69 3.61 -16.71
C MET A 111 -24.29 2.96 -16.75
N ALA A 112 -23.23 3.73 -16.65
CA ALA A 112 -21.87 3.21 -16.66
C ALA A 112 -21.62 2.26 -15.45
N VAL A 113 -22.10 2.63 -14.26
CA VAL A 113 -22.02 1.77 -13.06
C VAL A 113 -22.79 0.48 -13.26
N ALA A 114 -24.03 0.55 -13.79
CA ALA A 114 -24.87 -0.62 -14.02
C ALA A 114 -24.29 -1.56 -15.07
N ALA A 115 -23.74 -1.01 -16.18
CA ALA A 115 -23.10 -1.79 -17.23
C ALA A 115 -21.85 -2.53 -16.71
N ALA A 116 -21.00 -1.86 -15.94
CA ALA A 116 -19.82 -2.46 -15.32
C ALA A 116 -20.21 -3.56 -14.32
N SER A 117 -21.22 -3.32 -13.50
CA SER A 117 -21.76 -4.31 -12.56
C SER A 117 -22.27 -5.57 -13.29
N GLY A 118 -23.05 -5.38 -14.36
CA GLY A 118 -23.55 -6.48 -15.19
C GLY A 118 -22.44 -7.27 -15.90
N ALA A 119 -21.33 -6.63 -16.21
CA ALA A 119 -20.14 -7.25 -16.79
C ALA A 119 -19.18 -7.86 -15.75
N GLY A 120 -19.54 -7.88 -14.47
CA GLY A 120 -18.69 -8.40 -13.38
C GLY A 120 -17.42 -7.61 -13.14
N ARG A 121 -17.38 -6.33 -13.55
CA ARG A 121 -16.21 -5.47 -13.30
C ARG A 121 -16.25 -4.86 -11.91
N PRO A 122 -15.09 -4.71 -11.25
CA PRO A 122 -15.05 -4.10 -9.94
C PRO A 122 -15.52 -2.65 -9.97
N ILE A 123 -16.30 -2.29 -8.95
CA ILE A 123 -16.76 -0.92 -8.72
C ILE A 123 -16.22 -0.46 -7.38
N LEU A 124 -15.47 0.66 -7.41
CA LEU A 124 -14.95 1.30 -6.21
C LEU A 124 -15.75 2.57 -5.93
N LEU A 125 -16.44 2.59 -4.79
CA LEU A 125 -17.22 3.71 -4.30
C LEU A 125 -16.43 4.45 -3.23
N VAL A 126 -16.28 5.77 -3.36
CA VAL A 126 -15.56 6.61 -2.39
C VAL A 126 -16.54 7.64 -1.79
N PRO A 127 -17.30 7.24 -0.74
CA PRO A 127 -18.23 8.14 -0.05
C PRO A 127 -17.50 9.31 0.60
N SER A 128 -18.05 10.52 0.42
CA SER A 128 -17.56 11.74 1.06
C SER A 128 -18.73 12.61 1.47
N MET A 129 -18.93 12.80 2.79
CA MET A 129 -20.04 13.55 3.34
C MET A 129 -19.79 13.93 4.81
N HIS A 130 -20.65 14.78 5.38
CA HIS A 130 -20.66 15.07 6.81
C HIS A 130 -21.00 13.81 7.63
N ASP A 131 -20.49 13.72 8.85
CA ASP A 131 -20.71 12.57 9.73
C ASP A 131 -22.20 12.35 10.01
N ASP A 132 -23.00 13.40 10.22
CA ASP A 132 -24.44 13.31 10.40
C ASP A 132 -25.16 12.55 9.27
N LEU A 133 -24.70 12.76 8.02
CA LEU A 133 -25.24 12.04 6.87
C LEU A 133 -24.63 10.65 6.73
N PHE A 134 -23.38 10.49 7.14
CA PHE A 134 -22.68 9.21 7.06
C PHE A 134 -23.22 8.23 8.11
N ASP A 135 -23.45 8.70 9.33
CA ASP A 135 -23.89 7.89 10.46
C ASP A 135 -25.42 7.69 10.47
N ASP A 136 -26.17 8.36 9.56
CA ASP A 136 -27.59 8.11 9.38
C ASP A 136 -27.85 6.63 9.03
N PRO A 137 -28.80 5.94 9.70
CA PRO A 137 -29.07 4.52 9.49
C PRO A 137 -29.27 4.15 8.02
N VAL A 138 -29.99 4.98 7.25
CA VAL A 138 -30.21 4.72 5.82
C VAL A 138 -28.89 4.72 5.03
N THR A 139 -27.95 5.59 5.39
CA THR A 139 -26.62 5.60 4.74
C THR A 139 -25.83 4.35 5.09
N GLN A 140 -25.88 3.90 6.35
CA GLN A 140 -25.24 2.66 6.75
C GLN A 140 -25.82 1.44 6.05
N ASP A 141 -27.15 1.36 5.91
CA ASP A 141 -27.82 0.30 5.14
C ASP A 141 -27.43 0.33 3.66
N LEU A 142 -27.33 1.52 3.05
CA LEU A 142 -26.84 1.67 1.67
C LEU A 142 -25.41 1.14 1.53
N LEU A 143 -24.50 1.49 2.45
CA LEU A 143 -23.12 1.03 2.41
C LEU A 143 -23.01 -0.50 2.63
N ALA A 144 -23.83 -1.06 3.51
CA ALA A 144 -23.92 -2.52 3.69
C ALA A 144 -24.40 -3.20 2.40
N THR A 145 -25.50 -2.71 1.82
CA THR A 145 -26.05 -3.20 0.55
C THR A 145 -25.02 -3.14 -0.59
N MET A 146 -24.20 -2.06 -0.65
CA MET A 146 -23.14 -1.98 -1.68
C MET A 146 -22.12 -3.11 -1.51
N ARG A 147 -21.70 -3.39 -0.27
CA ARG A 147 -20.76 -4.47 0.01
C ARG A 147 -21.36 -5.86 -0.29
N GLU A 148 -22.59 -6.10 0.09
CA GLU A 148 -23.32 -7.35 -0.21
C GLU A 148 -23.46 -7.61 -1.72
N LYS A 149 -23.61 -6.54 -2.52
CA LYS A 149 -23.61 -6.61 -3.99
C LYS A 149 -22.21 -6.78 -4.60
N GLY A 150 -21.17 -6.93 -3.78
CA GLY A 150 -19.79 -7.10 -4.22
C GLY A 150 -19.09 -5.81 -4.63
N HIS A 151 -19.68 -4.64 -4.36
CA HIS A 151 -19.00 -3.37 -4.61
C HIS A 151 -18.03 -3.02 -3.48
N HIS A 152 -16.93 -2.41 -3.84
CA HIS A 152 -15.91 -1.99 -2.89
C HIS A 152 -16.20 -0.58 -2.38
N VAL A 153 -16.15 -0.39 -1.06
CA VAL A 153 -16.40 0.91 -0.41
C VAL A 153 -15.14 1.34 0.32
N LEU A 154 -14.59 2.47 -0.07
CA LEU A 154 -13.39 3.06 0.54
C LEU A 154 -13.76 4.35 1.28
N THR A 155 -13.60 4.35 2.60
CA THR A 155 -13.88 5.49 3.48
C THR A 155 -12.64 5.92 4.24
N SER A 156 -12.56 7.21 4.62
CA SER A 156 -11.59 7.71 5.61
C SER A 156 -12.18 7.67 7.03
N PRO A 157 -11.32 7.73 8.05
CA PRO A 157 -11.74 8.12 9.40
C PRO A 157 -12.44 9.50 9.40
N SER A 158 -13.26 9.76 10.42
CA SER A 158 -13.82 11.10 10.62
C SER A 158 -12.74 12.10 10.97
N GLU A 159 -12.80 13.28 10.36
CA GLU A 159 -11.92 14.41 10.61
C GLU A 159 -12.76 15.69 10.60
N GLU A 160 -12.77 16.42 11.70
CA GLU A 160 -13.56 17.65 11.86
C GLU A 160 -15.07 17.49 11.58
N GLY A 161 -15.67 16.35 12.02
CA GLY A 161 -17.09 16.04 11.80
C GLY A 161 -17.44 15.69 10.34
N ARG A 162 -16.46 15.21 9.58
CA ARG A 162 -16.64 14.87 8.15
C ARG A 162 -15.85 13.61 7.78
N ARG A 163 -16.46 12.77 6.99
CA ARG A 163 -15.77 11.71 6.24
C ARG A 163 -15.27 12.30 4.93
N LYS A 164 -14.05 12.86 4.96
CA LYS A 164 -13.41 13.41 3.77
C LYS A 164 -13.09 12.29 2.77
N GLN A 165 -12.98 12.64 1.49
CA GLN A 165 -12.44 11.72 0.49
C GLN A 165 -11.00 11.36 0.90
N PRO A 166 -10.60 10.07 0.88
CA PRO A 166 -9.21 9.68 1.10
C PRO A 166 -8.26 10.40 0.15
N ALA A 167 -6.98 10.52 0.54
CA ALA A 167 -5.96 11.08 -0.33
C ALA A 167 -5.90 10.32 -1.67
N PRO A 168 -5.59 11.00 -2.79
CA PRO A 168 -5.52 10.38 -4.12
C PRO A 168 -4.67 9.12 -4.16
N GLU A 169 -3.55 9.09 -3.45
CA GLU A 169 -2.61 7.97 -3.38
C GLU A 169 -3.27 6.73 -2.77
N VAL A 170 -4.14 6.90 -1.77
CA VAL A 170 -4.90 5.82 -1.13
C VAL A 170 -5.96 5.26 -2.07
N ILE A 171 -6.68 6.14 -2.79
CA ILE A 171 -7.69 5.72 -3.77
C ILE A 171 -7.03 4.97 -4.92
N VAL A 172 -5.92 5.49 -5.45
CA VAL A 172 -5.18 4.87 -6.55
C VAL A 172 -4.60 3.52 -6.13
N ARG A 173 -4.00 3.40 -4.95
CA ARG A 173 -3.54 2.11 -4.42
C ARG A 173 -4.67 1.08 -4.40
N ARG A 174 -5.85 1.43 -3.86
CA ARG A 174 -7.01 0.53 -3.83
C ARG A 174 -7.51 0.19 -5.22
N THR A 175 -7.51 1.16 -6.15
CA THR A 175 -7.86 0.94 -7.57
C THR A 175 -6.90 -0.07 -8.21
N CYS A 176 -5.59 0.11 -8.03
CA CYS A 176 -4.58 -0.83 -8.53
C CYS A 176 -4.79 -2.24 -7.97
N ALA A 177 -4.97 -2.37 -6.66
CA ALA A 177 -5.19 -3.66 -6.00
C ALA A 177 -6.42 -4.39 -6.56
N LEU A 178 -7.52 -3.67 -6.82
CA LEU A 178 -8.73 -4.25 -7.38
C LEU A 178 -8.60 -4.66 -8.85
N VAL A 179 -7.88 -3.87 -9.64
CA VAL A 179 -7.68 -4.16 -11.07
C VAL A 179 -6.68 -5.29 -11.29
N ASN A 180 -5.69 -5.41 -10.41
CA ASN A 180 -4.62 -6.39 -10.51
C ASN A 180 -4.82 -7.62 -9.62
N GLY A 181 -5.78 -7.60 -8.71
CA GLY A 181 -6.04 -8.71 -7.79
C GLY A 181 -6.46 -9.99 -8.51
N GLY A 182 -6.02 -11.14 -7.98
CA GLY A 182 -6.35 -12.46 -8.52
C GLY A 182 -5.70 -12.78 -9.88
N ARG A 183 -4.71 -12.01 -10.32
CA ARG A 183 -3.93 -12.31 -11.52
C ARG A 183 -3.04 -13.54 -11.31
N PRO A 184 -2.66 -14.29 -12.37
CA PRO A 184 -1.64 -15.32 -12.27
C PRO A 184 -0.34 -14.76 -11.67
N GLY A 185 0.30 -15.50 -10.75
CA GLY A 185 1.48 -15.07 -10.02
C GLY A 185 1.20 -14.15 -8.81
N SER A 186 -0.07 -13.88 -8.48
CA SER A 186 -0.47 -13.21 -7.23
C SER A 186 -0.22 -14.13 -6.04
N SER A 187 0.40 -13.60 -4.98
CA SER A 187 0.80 -14.35 -3.77
C SER A 187 0.30 -13.66 -2.51
N ARG A 188 0.15 -14.41 -1.42
CA ARG A 188 0.00 -13.85 -0.06
C ARG A 188 1.38 -13.49 0.47
N VAL A 189 1.60 -12.23 0.81
CA VAL A 189 2.92 -11.72 1.20
C VAL A 189 2.84 -11.04 2.56
N ALA A 190 3.66 -11.48 3.50
CA ALA A 190 3.81 -10.82 4.80
C ALA A 190 5.05 -9.91 4.77
N VAL A 191 4.88 -8.60 4.96
CA VAL A 191 5.97 -7.63 4.89
C VAL A 191 6.21 -7.01 6.27
N PHE A 192 7.41 -7.23 6.81
CA PHE A 192 7.87 -6.65 8.08
C PHE A 192 8.75 -5.44 7.81
N TYR A 193 8.43 -4.29 8.42
CA TYR A 193 9.23 -3.07 8.25
C TYR A 193 9.21 -2.16 9.48
N GLY A 194 10.09 -1.15 9.47
CA GLY A 194 10.33 -0.27 10.60
C GLY A 194 11.42 -0.79 11.54
N GLY A 195 11.68 -0.07 12.60
CA GLY A 195 12.65 -0.44 13.63
C GLY A 195 12.00 -1.12 14.83
N THR A 196 12.77 -1.86 15.60
CA THR A 196 12.34 -2.29 16.93
C THR A 196 13.05 -1.51 18.01
N SER A 197 12.48 -1.52 19.21
CA SER A 197 13.04 -0.93 20.42
C SER A 197 12.81 -1.85 21.61
N SER A 198 13.72 -1.76 22.59
CA SER A 198 13.60 -2.46 23.87
C SER A 198 13.83 -1.47 25.01
N ASN A 199 12.98 -1.56 26.03
CA ASN A 199 13.01 -0.62 27.15
C ASN A 199 14.19 -0.87 28.07
N ILE A 200 14.89 0.20 28.45
CA ILE A 200 15.87 0.21 29.57
C ILE A 200 15.12 0.52 30.87
N ASP A 201 14.23 1.49 30.81
CA ASP A 201 13.31 1.89 31.90
C ASP A 201 11.99 2.40 31.27
N PRO A 202 10.96 2.79 32.04
CA PRO A 202 9.70 3.28 31.49
C PRO A 202 9.81 4.50 30.55
N VAL A 203 10.97 5.14 30.47
CA VAL A 203 11.19 6.41 29.73
C VAL A 203 12.23 6.25 28.62
N ARG A 204 13.20 5.32 28.77
CA ARG A 204 14.33 5.17 27.87
C ARG A 204 14.33 3.84 27.15
N VAL A 205 14.75 3.86 25.90
CA VAL A 205 14.80 2.68 25.00
C VAL A 205 16.15 2.56 24.31
N ILE A 206 16.54 1.36 23.95
CA ILE A 206 17.49 1.07 22.87
C ILE A 206 16.69 0.83 21.62
N SER A 207 17.08 1.42 20.50
CA SER A 207 16.33 1.31 19.24
C SER A 207 17.28 1.38 18.04
N ASN A 208 16.91 0.72 16.96
CA ASN A 208 17.53 0.90 15.65
C ASN A 208 17.05 2.19 14.99
N THR A 209 17.94 2.85 14.24
CA THR A 209 17.60 4.04 13.44
C THR A 209 17.02 3.63 12.09
N SER A 210 15.79 3.19 12.08
CA SER A 210 15.07 2.82 10.83
C SER A 210 13.88 3.75 10.60
N SER A 211 13.76 4.28 9.39
CA SER A 211 12.58 5.04 8.98
C SER A 211 11.40 4.15 8.59
N GLY A 212 11.63 2.88 8.26
CA GLY A 212 10.65 1.98 7.70
C GLY A 212 10.31 2.22 6.23
N ARG A 213 10.89 3.26 5.60
CA ARG A 213 10.54 3.71 4.24
C ARG A 213 10.67 2.61 3.19
N THR A 214 11.77 1.87 3.17
CA THR A 214 12.00 0.83 2.14
C THR A 214 10.94 -0.26 2.19
N GLY A 215 10.67 -0.82 3.37
CA GLY A 215 9.67 -1.87 3.49
C GLY A 215 8.24 -1.38 3.25
N PHE A 216 7.93 -0.12 3.62
CA PHE A 216 6.68 0.52 3.24
C PHE A 216 6.50 0.59 1.72
N LEU A 217 7.52 1.05 0.97
CA LEU A 217 7.47 1.15 -0.49
C LEU A 217 7.30 -0.21 -1.15
N VAL A 218 7.97 -1.24 -0.63
CA VAL A 218 7.80 -2.63 -1.09
C VAL A 218 6.38 -3.12 -0.86
N ALA A 219 5.83 -2.93 0.34
CA ALA A 219 4.46 -3.34 0.65
C ALA A 219 3.43 -2.61 -0.22
N ASP A 220 3.56 -1.29 -0.37
CA ASP A 220 2.69 -0.46 -1.22
C ASP A 220 2.76 -0.89 -2.70
N HIS A 221 3.95 -1.20 -3.20
CA HIS A 221 4.13 -1.68 -4.57
C HIS A 221 3.49 -3.06 -4.78
N LEU A 222 3.73 -4.01 -3.88
CA LEU A 222 3.16 -5.36 -3.96
C LEU A 222 1.63 -5.33 -3.91
N GLU A 223 1.03 -4.51 -3.03
CA GLU A 223 -0.42 -4.31 -2.98
C GLU A 223 -0.96 -3.75 -4.30
N ARG A 224 -0.29 -2.73 -4.88
CA ARG A 224 -0.65 -2.17 -6.19
C ARG A 224 -0.53 -3.18 -7.32
N MET A 225 0.40 -4.10 -7.22
CA MET A 225 0.59 -5.17 -8.19
C MET A 225 -0.38 -6.34 -8.00
N GLY A 226 -1.26 -6.30 -6.99
CA GLY A 226 -2.36 -7.25 -6.79
C GLY A 226 -2.01 -8.46 -5.92
N HIS A 227 -0.90 -8.41 -5.19
CA HIS A 227 -0.61 -9.37 -4.13
C HIS A 227 -1.50 -9.11 -2.90
N ASP A 228 -1.81 -10.16 -2.15
CA ASP A 228 -2.48 -10.05 -0.85
C ASP A 228 -1.43 -9.77 0.23
N VAL A 229 -1.35 -8.51 0.65
CA VAL A 229 -0.27 -8.01 1.50
C VAL A 229 -0.73 -7.80 2.93
N THR A 230 -0.12 -8.55 3.87
CA THR A 230 -0.23 -8.31 5.31
C THR A 230 1.05 -7.60 5.79
N THR A 231 0.91 -6.50 6.54
CA THR A 231 2.06 -5.75 7.03
C THR A 231 2.24 -5.86 8.53
N VAL A 232 3.49 -5.96 8.98
CA VAL A 232 3.90 -5.84 10.39
C VAL A 232 4.79 -4.61 10.52
N VAL A 233 4.37 -3.68 11.36
CA VAL A 233 4.94 -2.33 11.40
C VAL A 233 5.60 -2.07 12.75
N GLY A 234 6.90 -1.89 12.73
CA GLY A 234 7.70 -1.43 13.85
C GLY A 234 7.61 0.09 14.03
N THR A 235 8.60 0.66 14.69
CA THR A 235 8.76 2.12 14.79
C THR A 235 9.15 2.69 13.44
N THR A 236 8.44 3.74 12.99
CA THR A 236 8.70 4.44 11.73
C THR A 236 8.83 5.94 11.96
N THR A 237 9.52 6.64 11.05
CA THR A 237 9.58 8.11 11.03
C THR A 237 8.65 8.63 9.93
N GLY A 238 7.64 9.41 10.31
CA GLY A 238 6.66 9.99 9.39
C GLY A 238 5.39 9.13 9.20
N PRO A 239 4.37 9.68 8.52
CA PRO A 239 3.10 9.02 8.31
C PRO A 239 3.23 7.97 7.20
N LEU A 240 3.54 6.75 7.57
CA LEU A 240 3.47 5.61 6.67
C LEU A 240 2.07 4.98 6.79
N ALA A 241 1.26 5.14 5.76
CA ALA A 241 -0.20 4.94 5.80
C ALA A 241 -0.66 3.48 5.59
N HIS A 242 0.14 2.47 5.95
CA HIS A 242 -0.33 1.09 5.96
C HIS A 242 -1.00 0.75 7.29
N ARG A 243 -2.18 0.13 7.20
CA ARG A 243 -2.79 -0.56 8.34
C ARG A 243 -2.11 -1.91 8.47
N GLY A 244 -1.42 -2.14 9.57
CA GLY A 244 -0.72 -3.39 9.84
C GLY A 244 -0.73 -3.76 11.31
N ILE A 245 -0.23 -4.93 11.61
CA ILE A 245 0.01 -5.40 12.97
C ILE A 245 1.15 -4.53 13.53
N SER A 246 0.91 -3.86 14.64
CA SER A 246 1.95 -3.08 15.32
C SER A 246 2.88 -3.99 16.12
N ALA A 247 4.19 -3.90 15.88
CA ALA A 247 5.20 -4.70 16.56
C ALA A 247 6.41 -3.83 16.89
N ARG A 248 6.57 -3.44 18.15
CA ARG A 248 7.59 -2.47 18.57
C ARG A 248 8.87 -3.10 19.08
N SER A 249 8.78 -4.31 19.65
CA SER A 249 9.93 -5.06 20.17
C SER A 249 10.28 -6.24 19.26
N PRO A 250 11.47 -6.86 19.42
CA PRO A 250 11.80 -8.12 18.75
C PRO A 250 10.80 -9.24 19.05
N ALA A 251 10.31 -9.33 20.28
CA ALA A 251 9.29 -10.31 20.68
C ALA A 251 7.95 -10.06 19.96
N ASP A 252 7.49 -8.80 19.88
CA ASP A 252 6.26 -8.47 19.15
C ASP A 252 6.35 -8.86 17.66
N MET A 253 7.54 -8.76 17.04
CA MET A 253 7.76 -9.19 15.65
C MET A 253 7.58 -10.71 15.51
N VAL A 254 8.09 -11.48 16.47
CA VAL A 254 7.95 -12.95 16.52
C VAL A 254 6.49 -13.34 16.75
N ASP A 255 5.80 -12.70 17.68
CA ASP A 255 4.37 -12.94 17.97
C ASP A 255 3.49 -12.59 16.76
N ALA A 256 3.81 -11.51 16.06
CA ALA A 256 3.11 -11.12 14.83
C ALA A 256 3.27 -12.16 13.71
N ALA A 257 4.46 -12.77 13.56
CA ALA A 257 4.66 -13.86 12.60
C ALA A 257 3.78 -15.07 12.92
N SER A 258 3.71 -15.46 14.20
CA SER A 258 2.84 -16.55 14.66
C SER A 258 1.36 -16.24 14.44
N THR A 259 0.95 -14.99 14.64
CA THR A 259 -0.43 -14.52 14.41
C THR A 259 -0.80 -14.62 12.92
N ILE A 260 0.09 -14.18 12.03
CA ILE A 260 -0.11 -14.27 10.58
C ILE A 260 -0.25 -15.72 10.13
N LEU A 261 0.60 -16.61 10.64
CA LEU A 261 0.54 -18.03 10.31
C LEU A 261 -0.78 -18.66 10.74
N ALA A 262 -1.31 -18.29 11.92
CA ALA A 262 -2.59 -18.79 12.42
C ALA A 262 -3.78 -18.33 11.57
N ASP A 263 -3.70 -17.14 10.94
CA ASP A 263 -4.71 -16.61 10.01
C ASP A 263 -4.58 -17.19 8.59
N GLY A 264 -3.47 -17.84 8.30
CA GLY A 264 -3.16 -18.54 7.06
C GLY A 264 -1.73 -18.30 6.59
N GLU A 265 -1.07 -19.38 6.18
CA GLU A 265 0.33 -19.33 5.77
C GLU A 265 0.54 -18.40 4.56
N PRO A 266 1.45 -17.41 4.63
CA PRO A 266 1.82 -16.63 3.46
C PRO A 266 2.72 -17.44 2.52
N ASP A 267 2.67 -17.12 1.23
CA ASP A 267 3.57 -17.70 0.24
C ASP A 267 5.00 -17.15 0.39
N VAL A 268 5.09 -15.88 0.81
CA VAL A 268 6.37 -15.16 0.92
C VAL A 268 6.42 -14.27 2.16
N TRP A 269 7.52 -14.34 2.88
CA TRP A 269 7.89 -13.42 3.96
C TRP A 269 8.93 -12.41 3.45
N VAL A 270 8.67 -11.11 3.58
CA VAL A 270 9.60 -10.04 3.24
C VAL A 270 10.04 -9.36 4.54
N LEU A 271 11.28 -9.56 4.93
CA LEU A 271 11.82 -9.14 6.23
C LEU A 271 12.70 -7.88 6.06
N ALA A 272 12.05 -6.72 5.91
CA ALA A 272 12.70 -5.42 5.76
C ALA A 272 12.78 -4.62 7.08
N ALA A 273 12.33 -5.23 8.20
CA ALA A 273 12.42 -4.61 9.51
C ALA A 273 13.86 -4.59 10.03
N ALA A 274 14.24 -3.49 10.69
CA ALA A 274 15.47 -3.39 11.43
C ALA A 274 15.23 -3.90 12.88
N VAL A 275 15.33 -5.21 13.05
CA VAL A 275 15.14 -5.87 14.34
C VAL A 275 16.44 -5.76 15.15
N LEU A 276 16.33 -5.44 16.45
CA LEU A 276 17.48 -5.41 17.35
C LEU A 276 18.11 -6.81 17.49
N ASP A 277 19.44 -6.89 17.39
CA ASP A 277 20.20 -8.11 17.65
C ASP A 277 20.38 -8.35 19.15
N PHE A 278 20.30 -7.28 19.96
CA PHE A 278 20.48 -7.32 21.41
C PHE A 278 19.42 -6.47 22.11
N GLU A 279 18.99 -6.93 23.28
CA GLU A 279 18.04 -6.24 24.15
C GLU A 279 18.57 -6.18 25.60
N PRO A 280 18.14 -5.23 26.44
CA PRO A 280 18.51 -5.20 27.85
C PRO A 280 18.19 -6.50 28.56
N THR A 281 19.15 -7.01 29.35
CA THR A 281 18.95 -8.23 30.16
C THR A 281 17.84 -8.03 31.17
N ASP A 282 17.84 -6.85 31.82
CA ASP A 282 16.87 -6.44 32.83
C ASP A 282 16.32 -5.05 32.50
N MET A 283 15.00 -4.91 32.61
CA MET A 283 14.33 -3.63 32.50
C MET A 283 14.07 -3.08 33.91
N SER A 284 14.51 -1.85 34.17
CA SER A 284 14.16 -1.18 35.43
C SER A 284 12.64 -0.89 35.47
N ALA A 285 11.97 -1.28 36.55
CA ALA A 285 10.57 -0.98 36.76
C ALA A 285 10.32 0.53 37.00
N GLU A 286 11.34 1.26 37.49
CA GLU A 286 11.29 2.68 37.75
C GLU A 286 12.27 3.45 36.86
N LYS A 287 11.95 4.75 36.67
CA LYS A 287 12.84 5.66 35.94
C LYS A 287 14.19 5.75 36.62
N ILE A 288 15.24 5.39 35.92
CA ILE A 288 16.63 5.51 36.41
C ILE A 288 16.98 6.99 36.64
N SER A 289 17.52 7.30 37.82
CA SER A 289 17.86 8.67 38.20
C SER A 289 18.94 9.26 37.29
N SER A 290 18.76 10.49 36.83
CA SER A 290 19.75 11.26 36.06
C SER A 290 20.93 11.76 36.92
N LYS A 291 20.84 11.57 38.24
CA LYS A 291 21.96 11.90 39.19
C LYS A 291 22.98 10.79 39.27
N SER A 292 22.74 9.64 38.68
CA SER A 292 23.75 8.57 38.55
C SER A 292 24.92 9.06 37.67
N THR A 293 26.13 8.86 38.12
CA THR A 293 27.34 9.26 37.37
C THR A 293 27.59 8.38 36.16
N ASP A 294 27.15 7.11 36.22
CA ASP A 294 27.30 6.13 35.14
C ASP A 294 26.03 5.30 34.98
N LEU A 295 25.60 5.08 33.77
CA LEU A 295 24.55 4.12 33.41
C LEU A 295 25.17 2.97 32.59
N LYS A 296 25.23 1.79 33.18
CA LYS A 296 25.58 0.55 32.45
C LYS A 296 24.32 -0.24 32.16
N VAL A 297 24.24 -0.72 30.94
CA VAL A 297 23.12 -1.56 30.49
C VAL A 297 23.72 -2.87 29.97
N ASP A 298 23.42 -3.97 30.65
CA ASP A 298 23.81 -5.29 30.18
C ASP A 298 22.83 -5.77 29.13
N LEU A 299 23.37 -6.34 28.05
CA LEU A 299 22.61 -6.75 26.89
C LEU A 299 22.67 -8.27 26.71
N ARG A 300 21.56 -8.87 26.30
CA ARG A 300 21.48 -10.26 25.87
C ARG A 300 21.03 -10.33 24.39
N PRO A 301 21.31 -11.44 23.67
CA PRO A 301 20.77 -11.64 22.34
C PRO A 301 19.24 -11.57 22.34
N ALA A 302 18.69 -10.79 21.39
CA ALA A 302 17.26 -10.73 21.15
C ALA A 302 16.76 -11.91 20.31
N PRO A 303 15.45 -12.26 20.36
CA PRO A 303 14.87 -13.26 19.48
C PRO A 303 15.05 -12.88 18.00
N ARG A 304 15.47 -13.85 17.20
CA ARG A 304 15.68 -13.64 15.76
C ARG A 304 14.43 -14.00 14.97
N LEU A 305 13.77 -13.01 14.41
CA LEU A 305 12.55 -13.17 13.63
C LEU A 305 12.71 -14.23 12.50
N ILE A 306 13.82 -14.17 11.76
CA ILE A 306 14.05 -15.07 10.62
C ILE A 306 14.20 -16.53 11.04
N ASP A 307 14.87 -16.79 12.16
CA ASP A 307 15.05 -18.14 12.69
C ASP A 307 13.68 -18.70 13.15
N HIS A 308 12.87 -17.89 13.81
CA HIS A 308 11.51 -18.25 14.21
C HIS A 308 10.62 -18.57 12.99
N ILE A 309 10.63 -17.71 11.97
CA ILE A 309 9.85 -17.95 10.75
C ILE A 309 10.26 -19.26 10.08
N ARG A 310 11.55 -19.59 10.01
CA ARG A 310 12.02 -20.86 9.47
C ARG A 310 11.55 -22.07 10.29
N GLU A 311 11.41 -21.92 11.59
CA GLU A 311 10.87 -22.95 12.47
C GLU A 311 9.38 -23.20 12.24
N ILE A 312 8.56 -22.11 12.18
CA ILE A 312 7.10 -22.24 12.10
C ILE A 312 6.57 -22.40 10.66
N SER A 313 7.36 -22.01 9.64
CA SER A 313 6.98 -21.98 8.22
C SER A 313 8.19 -22.39 7.33
N PRO A 314 8.66 -23.65 7.45
CA PRO A 314 9.93 -24.07 6.84
C PRO A 314 9.91 -24.13 5.31
N GLY A 315 8.72 -24.28 4.70
CA GLY A 315 8.54 -24.42 3.26
C GLY A 315 8.33 -23.12 2.48
N THR A 316 8.07 -22.01 3.18
CA THR A 316 7.73 -20.73 2.55
C THR A 316 8.97 -19.96 2.08
N LYS A 317 8.76 -19.07 1.10
CA LYS A 317 9.83 -18.22 0.58
C LYS A 317 10.15 -17.07 1.54
N ILE A 318 11.43 -16.76 1.70
CA ILE A 318 11.89 -15.61 2.51
C ILE A 318 12.76 -14.70 1.66
N ILE A 319 12.39 -13.42 1.61
CA ILE A 319 13.25 -12.31 1.15
C ILE A 319 13.70 -11.54 2.39
N SER A 320 15.00 -11.55 2.68
CA SER A 320 15.56 -10.82 3.82
C SER A 320 16.39 -9.62 3.36
N PHE A 321 16.59 -8.65 4.26
CA PHE A 321 17.39 -7.48 4.01
C PHE A 321 18.68 -7.53 4.81
N LYS A 322 19.78 -7.09 4.21
CA LYS A 322 21.10 -7.00 4.85
C LYS A 322 21.71 -5.62 4.60
N LEU A 323 21.71 -4.79 5.63
CA LEU A 323 22.33 -3.47 5.61
C LEU A 323 23.73 -3.53 6.21
N GLU A 324 24.70 -2.94 5.51
CA GLU A 324 26.08 -2.83 5.96
C GLU A 324 26.61 -1.39 5.77
N THR A 325 27.68 -1.08 6.48
CA THR A 325 28.35 0.21 6.39
C THR A 325 29.86 0.04 6.43
N GLY A 326 30.60 0.93 5.76
CA GLY A 326 32.07 0.97 5.82
C GLY A 326 32.80 -0.18 5.12
N ILE A 327 32.12 -0.93 4.24
CA ILE A 327 32.71 -2.04 3.49
C ILE A 327 32.59 -1.83 1.97
N SER A 328 33.33 -2.62 1.19
CA SER A 328 33.25 -2.65 -0.26
C SER A 328 31.97 -3.39 -0.75
N GLN A 329 31.64 -3.20 -2.02
CA GLN A 329 30.55 -3.95 -2.66
C GLN A 329 30.81 -5.46 -2.68
N ASP A 330 32.03 -5.88 -2.99
CA ASP A 330 32.39 -7.31 -3.03
C ASP A 330 32.23 -7.96 -1.65
N GLU A 331 32.68 -7.29 -0.60
CA GLU A 331 32.50 -7.75 0.78
C GLU A 331 31.01 -7.80 1.17
N LEU A 332 30.19 -6.83 0.74
CA LEU A 332 28.74 -6.83 0.94
C LEU A 332 28.10 -8.08 0.31
N LEU A 333 28.46 -8.38 -0.94
CA LEU A 333 27.91 -9.53 -1.68
C LEU A 333 28.33 -10.86 -1.03
N ASP A 334 29.57 -10.97 -0.55
CA ASP A 334 30.03 -12.15 0.18
C ASP A 334 29.30 -12.34 1.52
N ARG A 335 29.05 -11.23 2.23
CA ARG A 335 28.22 -11.26 3.46
C ARG A 335 26.76 -11.63 3.15
N ALA A 336 26.20 -11.16 2.04
CA ALA A 336 24.86 -11.53 1.60
C ALA A 336 24.75 -13.04 1.30
N ARG A 337 25.71 -13.61 0.55
CA ARG A 337 25.78 -15.07 0.30
C ARG A 337 25.91 -15.88 1.59
N SER A 338 26.76 -15.41 2.52
CA SER A 338 26.92 -16.05 3.83
C SER A 338 25.64 -15.96 4.66
N HIS A 339 24.92 -14.83 4.58
CA HIS A 339 23.62 -14.65 5.22
C HIS A 339 22.57 -15.63 4.66
N THR A 340 22.47 -15.77 3.33
CA THR A 340 21.61 -16.74 2.66
C THR A 340 21.85 -18.15 3.18
N LYS A 341 23.11 -18.59 3.22
CA LYS A 341 23.49 -19.94 3.71
C LYS A 341 23.09 -20.16 5.17
N ARG A 342 23.25 -19.15 6.02
CA ARG A 342 22.96 -19.23 7.45
C ARG A 342 21.47 -19.24 7.74
N THR A 343 20.69 -18.41 7.03
CA THR A 343 19.26 -18.18 7.32
C THR A 343 18.33 -19.01 6.45
N GLY A 344 18.84 -19.58 5.37
CA GLY A 344 18.01 -20.25 4.38
C GLY A 344 17.11 -19.30 3.59
N SER A 345 17.41 -17.98 3.56
CA SER A 345 16.64 -17.03 2.74
C SER A 345 16.71 -17.39 1.28
N ASP A 346 15.59 -17.27 0.56
CA ASP A 346 15.54 -17.54 -0.89
C ASP A 346 16.13 -16.38 -1.69
N ALA A 347 16.03 -15.17 -1.15
CA ALA A 347 16.71 -13.99 -1.67
C ALA A 347 17.15 -13.05 -0.55
N VAL A 348 18.20 -12.28 -0.82
CA VAL A 348 18.73 -11.24 0.09
C VAL A 348 18.83 -9.92 -0.67
N ILE A 349 18.23 -8.88 -0.12
CA ILE A 349 18.43 -7.50 -0.57
C ILE A 349 19.58 -6.92 0.25
N ALA A 350 20.75 -6.82 -0.36
CA ALA A 350 21.97 -6.31 0.25
C ALA A 350 22.14 -4.82 -0.03
N ASN A 351 22.26 -4.00 1.03
CA ASN A 351 22.33 -2.55 0.93
C ASN A 351 23.57 -2.02 1.64
N LEU A 352 24.18 -0.97 1.09
CA LEU A 352 25.11 -0.10 1.80
C LEU A 352 24.37 1.13 2.32
N LEU A 353 24.68 1.57 3.53
CA LEU A 353 24.04 2.75 4.13
C LEU A 353 24.15 3.98 3.22
N ARG A 354 25.32 4.22 2.59
CA ARG A 354 25.52 5.31 1.63
C ARG A 354 24.55 5.25 0.43
N GLY A 355 24.21 4.06 -0.08
CA GLY A 355 23.24 3.89 -1.16
C GLY A 355 21.81 4.29 -0.73
N LEU A 356 21.48 4.10 0.56
CA LEU A 356 20.22 4.60 1.11
C LEU A 356 20.18 6.14 1.22
N GLU A 357 21.33 6.77 1.32
CA GLU A 357 21.53 8.23 1.37
C GLU A 357 21.67 8.87 -0.02
N GLY A 358 21.65 8.05 -1.09
CA GLY A 358 21.70 8.51 -2.48
C GLY A 358 23.10 8.51 -3.11
N ASP A 359 24.10 7.90 -2.44
CA ASP A 359 25.44 7.73 -2.96
C ASP A 359 25.67 6.26 -3.40
N GLY A 360 25.28 5.97 -4.64
CA GLY A 360 25.38 4.66 -5.28
C GLY A 360 24.04 3.92 -5.44
N PRO A 361 24.07 2.65 -5.88
CA PRO A 361 22.88 1.85 -6.10
C PRO A 361 22.08 1.66 -4.81
N ARG A 362 20.77 1.56 -4.97
CA ARG A 362 19.83 1.35 -3.86
C ARG A 362 20.06 0.03 -3.15
N GLY A 363 20.56 -0.97 -3.86
CA GLY A 363 20.92 -2.26 -3.32
C GLY A 363 21.26 -3.28 -4.38
N PHE A 364 21.49 -4.51 -3.92
CA PHE A 364 21.75 -5.67 -4.76
C PHE A 364 20.81 -6.80 -4.33
N MET A 365 20.08 -7.37 -5.28
CA MET A 365 19.27 -8.56 -5.04
C MET A 365 20.10 -9.80 -5.34
N VAL A 366 20.34 -10.62 -4.33
CA VAL A 366 21.11 -11.87 -4.42
C VAL A 366 20.14 -13.03 -4.25
N HIS A 367 19.94 -13.85 -5.30
CA HIS A 367 19.14 -15.05 -5.24
C HIS A 367 19.79 -16.18 -6.03
N GLY A 368 20.06 -17.33 -5.40
CA GLY A 368 20.88 -18.37 -5.97
C GLY A 368 22.27 -17.84 -6.36
N GLU A 369 22.67 -18.04 -7.61
CA GLU A 369 23.92 -17.52 -8.19
C GLU A 369 23.74 -16.14 -8.84
N THR A 370 22.50 -15.64 -8.94
CA THR A 370 22.18 -14.39 -9.63
C THR A 370 22.37 -13.20 -8.69
N ILE A 371 22.94 -12.13 -9.23
CA ILE A 371 23.07 -10.82 -8.57
C ILE A 371 22.50 -9.77 -9.53
N GLU A 372 21.52 -9.04 -9.05
CA GLU A 372 20.91 -7.92 -9.78
C GLU A 372 21.21 -6.62 -9.03
N THR A 373 21.72 -5.61 -9.77
CA THR A 373 21.91 -4.26 -9.21
C THR A 373 20.59 -3.50 -9.30
N LEU A 374 20.19 -2.89 -8.20
CA LEU A 374 18.96 -2.11 -8.08
C LEU A 374 19.35 -0.65 -7.90
N GLU A 375 19.23 0.15 -8.98
CA GLU A 375 19.71 1.55 -8.98
C GLU A 375 18.77 2.50 -8.25
N SER A 376 17.47 2.16 -8.17
CA SER A 376 16.43 3.03 -7.62
C SER A 376 15.48 2.29 -6.68
N GLU A 377 14.69 3.06 -5.90
CA GLU A 377 13.58 2.50 -5.10
C GLU A 377 12.55 1.78 -5.98
N GLN A 378 12.33 2.28 -7.20
CA GLN A 378 11.39 1.67 -8.14
C GLN A 378 11.92 0.32 -8.65
N GLU A 379 13.19 0.22 -9.01
CA GLU A 379 13.81 -1.04 -9.43
C GLU A 379 13.85 -2.05 -8.28
N LEU A 380 14.13 -1.61 -7.05
CA LEU A 380 14.07 -2.47 -5.88
C LEU A 380 12.66 -3.07 -5.70
N CYS A 381 11.61 -2.25 -5.75
CA CYS A 381 10.24 -2.73 -5.60
C CYS A 381 9.83 -3.66 -6.75
N SER A 382 10.13 -3.29 -8.01
CA SER A 382 9.76 -4.10 -9.17
C SER A 382 10.58 -5.39 -9.28
N GLY A 383 11.85 -5.38 -8.87
CA GLY A 383 12.68 -6.59 -8.79
C GLY A 383 12.13 -7.60 -7.79
N ILE A 384 11.78 -7.14 -6.59
CA ILE A 384 11.15 -7.98 -5.56
C ILE A 384 9.81 -8.54 -6.07
N GLU A 385 8.97 -7.71 -6.68
CA GLU A 385 7.68 -8.14 -7.24
C GLU A 385 7.86 -9.19 -8.34
N SER A 386 8.79 -8.98 -9.27
CA SER A 386 9.08 -9.92 -10.36
C SER A 386 9.56 -11.27 -9.82
N LEU A 387 10.40 -11.25 -8.79
CA LEU A 387 10.87 -12.46 -8.13
C LEU A 387 9.72 -13.23 -7.46
N ILE A 388 8.86 -12.53 -6.68
CA ILE A 388 7.68 -13.14 -6.04
C ILE A 388 6.74 -13.73 -7.08
N SER A 389 6.43 -13.00 -8.15
CA SER A 389 5.56 -13.46 -9.23
C SER A 389 6.11 -14.71 -9.93
N SER A 390 7.45 -14.85 -10.02
CA SER A 390 8.09 -16.03 -10.59
C SER A 390 7.94 -17.30 -9.73
N TRP A 391 7.73 -17.14 -8.43
CA TRP A 391 7.50 -18.26 -7.50
C TRP A 391 6.03 -18.72 -7.46
N GLY A 392 5.08 -17.85 -7.84
CA GLY A 392 3.64 -18.14 -7.89
C GLY A 392 3.16 -18.71 -9.23
N SER A 393 4.08 -18.98 -10.17
CA SER A 393 3.80 -19.43 -11.54
C SER A 393 3.79 -20.95 -11.68
#